data_0f07ab2a58dc2c570eb2baba1e446a25
#
_entry.id   0f07ab2a58dc2c570eb2baba1e446a25
#
_cell.length_a   1.000
_cell.length_b   1.000
_cell.length_c   1.000
_cell.angle_alpha   90.00
_cell.angle_beta   90.00
_cell.angle_gamma   90.00
#
_symmetry.space_group_name_H-M   'P 1'
#
loop_
_entity.id
_entity.type
_entity.pdbx_description
1 polymer ?
#
loop_
_entity_poly.entity_id
_entity_poly.type
_entity_poly.pdbx_seq_one_letter_code
_entity_poly.pdbx_strand_id
1 'polypeptide(L)'
;ILYNFNLKKDSILKNYKIDKFENENLKYSFNNIEQETNSVSETFILSAGSNYFKNEVNCNLKGEYSSAFVNGVFSLKENKQHEIRTTINHLVENTKSYQLIKSVLGKLSKAAYQGKIFVNSKAQKTDGYQLSKAILLDETSEFNAKPELEIYADDVKCSHGSASGSLN
;
A
#
# COMPACT_ATOMS: atom_id res chain seq x y z
N ILE A 1 -2.66 12.83 -10.51
CA ILE A 1 -4.03 12.35 -10.84
C ILE A 1 -4.72 11.98 -9.54
N LEU A 2 -5.97 12.41 -9.35
CA LEU A 2 -6.82 12.08 -8.23
C LEU A 2 -7.94 11.14 -8.68
N TYR A 3 -8.12 10.04 -7.94
CA TYR A 3 -9.20 9.08 -8.13
C TYR A 3 -10.02 8.97 -6.85
N ASN A 4 -11.34 9.08 -6.97
CA ASN A 4 -12.27 8.84 -5.87
C ASN A 4 -13.21 7.68 -6.23
N PHE A 5 -13.21 6.65 -5.42
CA PHE A 5 -14.05 5.47 -5.56
C PHE A 5 -15.01 5.36 -4.37
N ASN A 6 -16.31 5.25 -4.65
CA ASN A 6 -17.31 5.00 -3.63
C ASN A 6 -17.92 3.61 -3.86
N LEU A 7 -17.46 2.64 -3.12
CA LEU A 7 -17.90 1.26 -3.20
C LEU A 7 -19.17 1.10 -2.37
N LYS A 8 -20.27 0.83 -3.04
CA LYS A 8 -21.55 0.51 -2.42
C LYS A 8 -21.54 -0.91 -1.84
N LYS A 9 -22.52 -1.21 -1.01
CA LYS A 9 -22.70 -2.55 -0.46
C LYS A 9 -22.51 -3.64 -1.52
N ASP A 10 -21.79 -4.71 -1.17
CA ASP A 10 -21.51 -5.90 -1.98
C ASP A 10 -20.72 -5.63 -3.28
N SER A 11 -20.13 -4.44 -3.46
CA SER A 11 -19.38 -4.13 -4.68
C SER A 11 -17.90 -4.53 -4.60
N ILE A 12 -17.30 -4.80 -5.75
CA ILE A 12 -15.89 -5.19 -5.88
C ILE A 12 -15.19 -4.20 -6.82
N LEU A 13 -14.09 -3.63 -6.34
CA LEU A 13 -13.17 -2.81 -7.13
C LEU A 13 -11.88 -3.58 -7.38
N LYS A 14 -11.47 -3.73 -8.64
CA LYS A 14 -10.13 -4.15 -9.04
C LYS A 14 -9.42 -2.98 -9.70
N ASN A 15 -8.39 -2.44 -9.05
CA ASN A 15 -7.67 -1.25 -9.47
C ASN A 15 -6.21 -1.59 -9.78
N TYR A 16 -5.79 -1.42 -11.03
CA TYR A 16 -4.42 -1.70 -11.47
C TYR A 16 -3.72 -0.41 -11.86
N LYS A 17 -2.62 -0.10 -11.17
CA LYS A 17 -1.73 1.04 -11.44
C LYS A 17 -0.42 0.54 -12.00
N ILE A 18 -0.21 0.72 -13.29
CA ILE A 18 0.96 0.18 -13.99
C ILE A 18 1.83 1.35 -14.48
N ASP A 19 2.99 1.49 -13.87
CA ASP A 19 4.04 2.41 -14.30
C ASP A 19 5.27 1.61 -14.78
N LYS A 20 5.29 1.24 -16.06
CA LYS A 20 6.36 0.41 -16.66
C LYS A 20 7.14 1.07 -17.79
N PHE A 21 6.62 2.14 -18.37
CA PHE A 21 7.27 2.82 -19.48
C PHE A 21 8.25 3.86 -18.97
N GLU A 22 9.48 3.79 -19.46
CA GLU A 22 10.52 4.77 -19.15
C GLU A 22 10.12 6.16 -19.61
N ASN A 23 10.21 7.10 -18.74
CA ASN A 23 10.02 8.52 -19.03
C ASN A 23 10.63 9.36 -17.91
N GLU A 24 11.01 10.58 -18.24
CA GLU A 24 11.63 11.54 -17.31
C GLU A 24 10.59 12.28 -16.44
N ASN A 25 9.32 11.93 -16.52
CA ASN A 25 8.26 12.64 -15.84
C ASN A 25 8.16 12.25 -14.36
N LEU A 26 7.73 13.22 -13.57
CA LEU A 26 7.21 12.99 -12.24
C LEU A 26 5.74 12.59 -12.36
N LYS A 27 5.39 11.44 -11.80
CA LYS A 27 4.01 10.97 -11.70
C LYS A 27 3.56 10.93 -10.26
N TYR A 28 2.44 11.57 -9.99
CA TYR A 28 1.76 11.48 -8.71
C TYR A 28 0.32 11.04 -8.88
N SER A 29 -0.10 10.07 -8.10
CA SER A 29 -1.46 9.54 -8.11
C SER A 29 -1.95 9.36 -6.67
N PHE A 30 -3.13 9.87 -6.38
CA PHE A 30 -3.83 9.68 -5.11
C PHE A 30 -5.15 8.95 -5.37
N ASN A 31 -5.38 7.88 -4.62
CA ASN A 31 -6.58 7.05 -4.72
C ASN A 31 -7.29 7.08 -3.37
N ASN A 32 -8.48 7.65 -3.33
CA ASN A 32 -9.34 7.61 -2.16
C ASN A 32 -10.47 6.62 -2.39
N ILE A 33 -10.64 5.65 -1.50
CA ILE A 33 -11.58 4.54 -1.63
C ILE A 33 -12.45 4.52 -0.38
N GLU A 34 -13.74 4.80 -0.55
CA GLU A 34 -14.75 4.69 0.49
C GLU A 34 -15.49 3.36 0.34
N GLN A 35 -15.61 2.58 1.40
CA GLN A 35 -16.14 1.23 1.35
C GLN A 35 -17.33 1.03 2.28
N GLU A 36 -18.48 0.70 1.70
CA GLU A 36 -19.68 0.29 2.43
C GLU A 36 -19.64 -1.21 2.77
N THR A 37 -20.68 -1.70 3.45
CA THR A 37 -20.80 -3.09 3.94
C THR A 37 -20.50 -4.12 2.86
N ASN A 38 -19.70 -5.13 3.23
CA ASN A 38 -19.34 -6.29 2.41
C ASN A 38 -18.69 -5.93 1.06
N SER A 39 -18.15 -4.73 0.93
CA SER A 39 -17.43 -4.33 -0.30
C SER A 39 -15.95 -4.74 -0.24
N VAL A 40 -15.37 -4.96 -1.39
CA VAL A 40 -13.97 -5.41 -1.52
C VAL A 40 -13.21 -4.48 -2.47
N SER A 41 -12.07 -3.96 -2.05
CA SER A 41 -11.13 -3.28 -2.93
C SER A 41 -9.82 -4.05 -3.05
N GLU A 42 -9.39 -4.28 -4.28
CA GLU A 42 -8.10 -4.87 -4.61
C GLU A 42 -7.31 -3.87 -5.46
N THR A 43 -6.23 -3.34 -4.92
CA THR A 43 -5.32 -2.43 -5.64
C THR A 43 -3.99 -3.12 -5.88
N PHE A 44 -3.54 -3.16 -7.13
CA PHE A 44 -2.21 -3.61 -7.51
C PHE A 44 -1.41 -2.47 -8.15
N ILE A 45 -0.17 -2.26 -7.69
CA ILE A 45 0.72 -1.19 -8.13
C ILE A 45 2.01 -1.80 -8.66
N LEU A 46 2.28 -1.65 -9.96
CA LEU A 46 3.60 -1.89 -10.54
C LEU A 46 4.31 -0.54 -10.73
N SER A 47 5.46 -0.39 -10.11
CA SER A 47 6.24 0.84 -10.04
C SER A 47 7.65 0.59 -10.59
N ALA A 48 7.87 0.90 -11.88
CA ALA A 48 9.09 0.52 -12.60
C ALA A 48 9.58 1.54 -13.64
N GLY A 49 8.71 2.37 -14.19
CA GLY A 49 8.99 3.10 -15.43
C GLY A 49 9.53 4.51 -15.24
N SER A 50 8.80 5.38 -14.61
CA SER A 50 9.11 6.82 -14.45
C SER A 50 10.39 7.06 -13.64
N ASN A 51 11.01 8.23 -13.78
CA ASN A 51 12.12 8.62 -12.89
C ASN A 51 11.61 8.89 -11.47
N TYR A 52 10.45 9.53 -11.35
CA TYR A 52 9.79 9.77 -10.07
C TYR A 52 8.34 9.28 -10.13
N PHE A 53 7.99 8.42 -9.20
CA PHE A 53 6.63 7.95 -9.07
C PHE A 53 6.20 7.93 -7.61
N LYS A 54 5.09 8.60 -7.32
CA LYS A 54 4.45 8.54 -6.01
C LYS A 54 3.01 8.10 -6.16
N ASN A 55 2.63 7.05 -5.44
CA ASN A 55 1.27 6.55 -5.40
C ASN A 55 0.78 6.51 -3.95
N GLU A 56 -0.33 7.17 -3.70
CA GLU A 56 -1.00 7.12 -2.41
C GLU A 56 -2.35 6.42 -2.54
N VAL A 57 -2.62 5.51 -1.59
CA VAL A 57 -3.89 4.78 -1.49
C VAL A 57 -4.44 4.99 -0.10
N ASN A 58 -5.59 5.62 -0.01
CA ASN A 58 -6.35 5.80 1.21
C ASN A 58 -7.65 5.01 1.13
N CYS A 59 -7.85 4.05 2.03
CA CYS A 59 -9.07 3.25 2.10
C CYS A 59 -9.78 3.51 3.43
N ASN A 60 -11.05 3.88 3.36
CA ASN A 60 -11.91 4.08 4.51
C ASN A 60 -12.96 2.95 4.56
N LEU A 61 -12.76 1.99 5.47
CA LEU A 61 -13.66 0.86 5.70
C LEU A 61 -14.79 1.32 6.62
N LYS A 62 -15.88 1.79 6.03
CA LYS A 62 -17.04 2.39 6.72
C LYS A 62 -18.19 1.42 6.94
N GLY A 63 -18.18 0.29 6.25
CA GLY A 63 -19.19 -0.75 6.39
C GLY A 63 -18.59 -2.05 6.92
N GLU A 64 -19.33 -2.75 7.76
CA GLU A 64 -18.92 -4.04 8.29
C GLU A 64 -18.62 -5.04 7.17
N TYR A 65 -17.70 -5.97 7.44
CA TYR A 65 -17.24 -7.01 6.50
C TYR A 65 -16.57 -6.46 5.22
N SER A 66 -16.30 -5.16 5.16
CA SER A 66 -15.52 -4.61 4.05
C SER A 66 -14.05 -5.00 4.15
N SER A 67 -13.40 -5.14 3.00
CA SER A 67 -12.01 -5.61 2.92
C SER A 67 -11.20 -4.80 1.91
N ALA A 68 -9.94 -4.45 2.28
CA ALA A 68 -9.03 -3.72 1.41
C ALA A 68 -7.71 -4.49 1.24
N PHE A 69 -7.35 -4.78 -0.01
CA PHE A 69 -6.10 -5.45 -0.37
C PHE A 69 -5.25 -4.50 -1.22
N VAL A 70 -4.01 -4.25 -0.79
CA VAL A 70 -3.05 -3.44 -1.54
C VAL A 70 -1.77 -4.24 -1.75
N ASN A 71 -1.48 -4.57 -3.00
CA ASN A 71 -0.26 -5.23 -3.40
C ASN A 71 0.57 -4.30 -4.28
N GLY A 72 1.86 -4.18 -4.00
CA GLY A 72 2.76 -3.33 -4.77
C GLY A 72 4.09 -4.01 -5.09
N VAL A 73 4.63 -3.67 -6.24
CA VAL A 73 5.97 -4.10 -6.66
C VAL A 73 6.76 -2.89 -7.13
N PHE A 74 7.91 -2.67 -6.51
CA PHE A 74 8.98 -1.82 -7.04
C PHE A 74 9.98 -2.69 -7.82
N SER A 75 10.25 -2.31 -9.07
CA SER A 75 11.31 -2.89 -9.87
C SER A 75 12.15 -1.76 -10.45
N LEU A 76 13.14 -1.29 -9.69
CA LEU A 76 13.84 -0.04 -9.97
C LEU A 76 15.32 -0.24 -10.25
N LYS A 77 15.83 0.60 -11.13
CA LYS A 77 17.25 0.75 -11.48
C LYS A 77 17.51 2.19 -11.95
N GLU A 78 18.78 2.58 -11.97
CA GLU A 78 19.24 3.79 -12.68
C GLU A 78 18.64 5.11 -12.12
N ASN A 79 18.95 5.43 -10.88
CA ASN A 79 18.55 6.68 -10.21
C ASN A 79 17.03 6.92 -10.03
N LYS A 80 16.19 5.93 -10.30
CA LYS A 80 14.74 6.08 -10.10
C LYS A 80 14.40 6.20 -8.61
N GLN A 81 13.43 7.06 -8.31
CA GLN A 81 12.96 7.30 -6.94
C GLN A 81 11.45 7.14 -6.88
N HIS A 82 10.98 6.11 -6.19
CA HIS A 82 9.56 5.81 -6.13
C HIS A 82 9.06 5.68 -4.68
N GLU A 83 7.82 6.09 -4.45
CA GLU A 83 7.16 6.00 -3.16
C GLU A 83 5.76 5.40 -3.33
N ILE A 84 5.44 4.42 -2.48
CA ILE A 84 4.06 3.97 -2.26
C ILE A 84 3.71 4.32 -0.82
N ARG A 85 2.59 5.04 -0.64
CA ARG A 85 2.01 5.29 0.67
C ARG A 85 0.62 4.69 0.74
N THR A 86 0.34 3.99 1.81
CA THR A 86 -0.99 3.41 2.06
C THR A 86 -1.50 3.86 3.42
N THR A 87 -2.77 4.19 3.48
CA THR A 87 -3.49 4.44 4.74
C THR A 87 -4.78 3.65 4.71
N ILE A 88 -4.93 2.69 5.61
CA ILE A 88 -6.14 1.90 5.72
C ILE A 88 -6.80 2.23 7.05
N ASN A 89 -7.99 2.80 6.99
CA ASN A 89 -8.76 3.21 8.14
C ASN A 89 -9.90 2.21 8.40
N HIS A 90 -9.77 1.44 9.45
CA HIS A 90 -10.82 0.56 9.97
C HIS A 90 -11.71 1.38 10.90
N LEU A 91 -12.92 1.71 10.44
CA LEU A 91 -13.83 2.63 11.15
C LEU A 91 -15.00 1.92 11.83
N VAL A 92 -15.27 0.67 11.47
CA VAL A 92 -16.32 -0.20 12.00
C VAL A 92 -15.80 -1.61 12.22
N GLU A 93 -16.54 -2.41 12.95
CA GLU A 93 -16.16 -3.79 13.30
C GLU A 93 -16.11 -4.75 12.10
N ASN A 94 -15.47 -5.93 12.30
CA ASN A 94 -15.41 -7.03 11.34
C ASN A 94 -14.76 -6.69 9.99
N THR A 95 -13.85 -5.74 9.94
CA THR A 95 -13.18 -5.30 8.70
C THR A 95 -11.80 -5.94 8.52
N LYS A 96 -11.35 -6.07 7.28
CA LYS A 96 -10.05 -6.69 6.95
C LYS A 96 -9.19 -5.82 6.07
N SER A 97 -7.87 -5.89 6.27
CA SER A 97 -6.92 -5.34 5.33
C SER A 97 -5.65 -6.19 5.22
N TYR A 98 -5.12 -6.26 4.01
CA TYR A 98 -3.85 -6.91 3.75
C TYR A 98 -3.03 -6.07 2.78
N GLN A 99 -1.79 -5.77 3.16
CA GLN A 99 -0.89 -4.96 2.36
C GLN A 99 0.43 -5.73 2.17
N LEU A 100 0.84 -5.93 0.91
CA LEU A 100 2.10 -6.59 0.58
C LEU A 100 2.87 -5.77 -0.45
N ILE A 101 4.03 -5.25 -0.05
CA ILE A 101 4.92 -4.51 -0.93
C ILE A 101 6.22 -5.30 -1.10
N LYS A 102 6.58 -5.60 -2.34
CA LYS A 102 7.84 -6.24 -2.70
C LYS A 102 8.70 -5.30 -3.54
N SER A 103 10.01 -5.33 -3.32
CA SER A 103 10.95 -4.43 -3.97
C SER A 103 12.18 -5.19 -4.47
N VAL A 104 12.58 -4.88 -5.70
CA VAL A 104 13.88 -5.26 -6.27
C VAL A 104 14.54 -3.99 -6.77
N LEU A 105 15.67 -3.61 -6.17
CA LEU A 105 16.30 -2.31 -6.35
C LEU A 105 17.78 -2.47 -6.72
N GLY A 106 18.24 -1.71 -7.72
CA GLY A 106 19.64 -1.68 -8.10
C GLY A 106 20.05 -0.35 -8.75
N LYS A 107 21.34 -0.12 -8.91
CA LYS A 107 21.94 1.02 -9.61
C LYS A 107 21.39 2.37 -9.14
N LEU A 108 21.70 2.76 -7.91
CA LEU A 108 21.35 4.07 -7.32
C LEU A 108 19.85 4.32 -7.17
N SER A 109 19.01 3.31 -7.34
CA SER A 109 17.57 3.48 -7.20
C SER A 109 17.14 3.55 -5.72
N LYS A 110 16.06 4.29 -5.46
CA LYS A 110 15.51 4.47 -4.12
C LYS A 110 14.03 4.19 -4.12
N ALA A 111 13.59 3.34 -3.19
CA ALA A 111 12.18 3.11 -2.97
C ALA A 111 11.79 3.38 -1.52
N ALA A 112 10.63 3.96 -1.31
CA ALA A 112 10.05 4.17 0.00
C ALA A 112 8.64 3.56 0.07
N TYR A 113 8.38 2.81 1.13
CA TYR A 113 7.05 2.37 1.48
C TYR A 113 6.65 2.91 2.85
N GLN A 114 5.56 3.63 2.90
CA GLN A 114 4.95 4.08 4.15
C GLN A 114 3.54 3.49 4.24
N GLY A 115 3.33 2.57 5.19
CA GLY A 115 2.05 1.92 5.41
C GLY A 115 1.48 2.29 6.77
N LYS A 116 0.23 2.76 6.81
CA LYS A 116 -0.50 3.01 8.05
C LYS A 116 -1.76 2.17 8.11
N ILE A 117 -1.97 1.50 9.26
CA ILE A 117 -3.25 0.91 9.64
C ILE A 117 -3.76 1.71 10.84
N PHE A 118 -4.92 2.34 10.66
CA PHE A 118 -5.66 3.00 11.73
C PHE A 118 -6.87 2.16 12.11
N VAL A 119 -7.06 1.91 13.40
CA VAL A 119 -8.19 1.14 13.94
C VAL A 119 -8.94 1.98 14.96
N ASN A 120 -10.16 2.39 14.62
CA ASN A 120 -11.02 3.14 15.51
C ASN A 120 -11.46 2.28 16.71
N SER A 121 -11.76 2.89 17.84
CA SER A 121 -12.23 2.19 19.05
C SER A 121 -13.48 1.32 18.83
N LYS A 122 -14.32 1.66 17.85
CA LYS A 122 -15.50 0.88 17.47
C LYS A 122 -15.17 -0.28 16.51
N ALA A 123 -13.97 -0.30 15.94
CA ALA A 123 -13.58 -1.28 14.91
C ALA A 123 -13.08 -2.58 15.54
N GLN A 124 -13.89 -3.19 16.40
CA GLN A 124 -13.58 -4.48 17.01
C GLN A 124 -13.52 -5.60 15.94
N LYS A 125 -12.79 -6.68 16.21
CA LYS A 125 -12.60 -7.80 15.29
C LYS A 125 -11.98 -7.41 13.94
N THR A 126 -11.23 -6.32 13.93
CA THR A 126 -10.40 -5.94 12.80
C THR A 126 -9.28 -6.96 12.60
N ASP A 127 -9.04 -7.34 11.33
CA ASP A 127 -7.93 -8.18 10.91
C ASP A 127 -7.07 -7.39 9.91
N GLY A 128 -5.98 -6.78 10.39
CA GLY A 128 -5.13 -5.88 9.64
C GLY A 128 -3.68 -6.37 9.56
N TYR A 129 -3.14 -6.51 8.35
CA TYR A 129 -1.78 -6.97 8.13
C TYR A 129 -1.05 -6.14 7.07
N GLN A 130 0.22 -5.81 7.35
CA GLN A 130 1.09 -5.20 6.34
C GLN A 130 2.49 -5.81 6.37
N LEU A 131 3.03 -6.08 5.19
CA LEU A 131 4.36 -6.64 5.00
C LEU A 131 5.09 -5.94 3.87
N SER A 132 6.33 -5.54 4.12
CA SER A 132 7.25 -5.08 3.07
C SER A 132 8.49 -5.95 3.01
N LYS A 133 8.92 -6.29 1.78
CA LYS A 133 10.15 -7.05 1.53
C LYS A 133 10.96 -6.41 0.42
N ALA A 134 12.26 -6.26 0.62
CA ALA A 134 13.16 -5.70 -0.38
C ALA A 134 14.39 -6.56 -0.61
N ILE A 135 14.80 -6.66 -1.88
CA ILE A 135 16.09 -7.18 -2.29
C ILE A 135 16.86 -6.02 -2.93
N LEU A 136 18.03 -5.71 -2.38
CA LEU A 136 18.97 -4.74 -2.91
C LEU A 136 20.01 -5.48 -3.74
N LEU A 137 20.11 -5.14 -5.02
CA LEU A 137 21.00 -5.81 -5.97
C LEU A 137 22.44 -5.29 -5.88
N ASP A 138 22.64 -4.15 -5.24
CA ASP A 138 23.94 -3.51 -5.03
C ASP A 138 23.90 -2.55 -3.84
N GLU A 139 25.08 -2.11 -3.39
CA GLU A 139 25.25 -1.22 -2.24
C GLU A 139 24.78 0.23 -2.48
N THR A 140 24.46 0.60 -3.70
CA THR A 140 24.06 1.96 -4.06
C THR A 140 22.55 2.16 -4.04
N SER A 141 21.78 1.09 -3.91
CA SER A 141 20.33 1.13 -3.85
C SER A 141 19.81 1.24 -2.41
N GLU A 142 18.66 1.90 -2.25
CA GLU A 142 18.08 2.18 -0.93
C GLU A 142 16.62 1.76 -0.85
N PHE A 143 16.25 1.09 0.24
CA PHE A 143 14.85 0.83 0.58
C PHE A 143 14.51 1.36 1.96
N ASN A 144 13.52 2.24 2.03
CA ASN A 144 13.00 2.77 3.28
C ASN A 144 11.57 2.25 3.53
N ALA A 145 11.38 1.52 4.64
CA ALA A 145 10.07 1.06 5.07
C ALA A 145 9.68 1.73 6.39
N LYS A 146 8.48 2.32 6.41
CA LYS A 146 7.90 2.93 7.60
C LYS A 146 6.51 2.34 7.85
N PRO A 147 6.40 1.19 8.52
CA PRO A 147 5.11 0.67 8.97
C PRO A 147 4.63 1.44 10.20
N GLU A 148 3.32 1.71 10.25
CA GLU A 148 2.68 2.43 11.33
C GLU A 148 1.36 1.75 11.69
N LEU A 149 1.16 1.49 13.01
CA LEU A 149 -0.07 0.97 13.58
C LEU A 149 -0.60 1.96 14.63
N GLU A 150 -1.83 2.39 14.46
CA GLU A 150 -2.54 3.26 15.40
C GLU A 150 -3.87 2.59 15.76
N ILE A 151 -3.92 1.97 16.94
CA ILE A 151 -4.98 1.04 17.32
C ILE A 151 -5.66 1.53 18.61
N TYR A 152 -6.97 1.70 18.54
CA TYR A 152 -7.81 2.15 19.66
C TYR A 152 -8.88 1.12 20.06
N ALA A 153 -8.89 -0.08 19.44
CA ALA A 153 -9.78 -1.19 19.78
C ALA A 153 -9.01 -2.32 20.47
N ASP A 154 -9.64 -3.11 21.30
CA ASP A 154 -9.02 -4.14 22.11
C ASP A 154 -9.04 -5.53 21.45
N ASP A 155 -10.16 -5.91 20.81
CA ASP A 155 -10.33 -7.21 20.15
C ASP A 155 -9.97 -7.13 18.67
N VAL A 156 -8.68 -7.13 18.38
CA VAL A 156 -8.16 -7.01 17.00
C VAL A 156 -6.98 -7.95 16.75
N LYS A 157 -6.75 -8.26 15.47
CA LYS A 157 -5.55 -8.95 14.97
C LYS A 157 -4.84 -8.02 14.00
N CYS A 158 -3.87 -7.26 14.51
CA CYS A 158 -3.10 -6.33 13.70
C CYS A 158 -1.62 -6.61 13.83
N SER A 159 -0.93 -6.69 12.70
CA SER A 159 0.51 -6.88 12.67
C SER A 159 1.17 -6.23 11.45
N HIS A 160 2.46 -5.96 11.58
CA HIS A 160 3.27 -5.51 10.47
C HIS A 160 4.64 -6.21 10.47
N GLY A 161 5.27 -6.23 9.31
CA GLY A 161 6.63 -6.72 9.15
C GLY A 161 7.37 -5.99 8.04
N SER A 162 8.70 -5.90 8.19
CA SER A 162 9.58 -5.42 7.13
C SER A 162 10.85 -6.26 7.13
N ALA A 163 11.31 -6.63 5.94
CA ALA A 163 12.57 -7.34 5.74
C ALA A 163 13.27 -6.82 4.49
N SER A 164 14.57 -6.55 4.61
CA SER A 164 15.41 -6.21 3.46
C SER A 164 16.70 -7.03 3.52
N GLY A 165 17.22 -7.38 2.34
CA GLY A 165 18.49 -8.09 2.19
C GLY A 165 19.22 -7.61 0.95
N SER A 166 20.57 -7.63 0.97
CA SER A 166 21.41 -7.39 -0.18
C SER A 166 21.86 -8.72 -0.78
N LEU A 167 22.01 -8.73 -2.11
CA LEU A 167 22.75 -9.79 -2.81
C LEU A 167 24.21 -9.37 -2.81
N ASN A 168 25.05 -10.14 -2.14
CA ASN A 168 26.52 -9.99 -2.17
C ASN A 168 27.09 -10.71 -3.36
#